data_b4776efc90cb0f1e461f78b93b2f0406
#
_entry.id   b4776efc90cb0f1e461f78b93b2f0406
#
_cell.length_a   1.000
_cell.length_b   1.000
_cell.length_c   1.000
_cell.angle_alpha   90.00
_cell.angle_beta   90.00
_cell.angle_gamma   90.00
#
_symmetry.space_group_name_H-M   'P 1'
#
loop_
_entity.id
_entity.type
_entity.pdbx_description
1 polymer ?
#
loop_
_entity_poly.entity_id
_entity_poly.type
_entity_poly.pdbx_seq_one_letter_code
_entity_poly.pdbx_strand_id
1 'polypeptide(L)'
;MRIISGQYRGRNLEGKVPKNVRPTTDFARESLFDILNSIIDIEGKSVLDLFSGAGAIGLEALSRGAEKIYFVDNSFDSINLLKKNIENLQISRDKYIIIKSDVIDYLSNMSIIEKFDVIFADPPYNQSY
;
A
#
# COMPACT_ATOMS: atom_id res chain seq x y z
N MET A 1 12.63 6.25 -1.99
CA MET A 1 11.20 6.40 -2.35
C MET A 1 10.61 7.62 -1.68
N ARG A 2 9.68 8.26 -2.31
CA ARG A 2 8.98 9.40 -1.73
C ARG A 2 7.52 9.43 -2.18
N ILE A 3 6.70 10.11 -1.41
CA ILE A 3 5.30 10.34 -1.79
C ILE A 3 5.25 11.42 -2.88
N ILE A 4 4.48 11.14 -3.93
CA ILE A 4 4.46 11.96 -5.14
C ILE A 4 3.48 13.13 -5.01
N SER A 5 2.29 12.88 -4.45
CA SER A 5 1.22 13.86 -4.43
C SER A 5 0.39 13.78 -3.16
N GLY A 6 -0.41 14.79 -2.89
CA GLY A 6 -1.35 14.80 -1.79
C GLY A 6 -0.81 15.40 -0.50
N GLN A 7 -1.42 15.04 0.60
CA GLN A 7 -1.14 15.59 1.92
C GLN A 7 0.32 15.44 2.36
N TYR A 8 0.94 14.31 1.99
CA TYR A 8 2.31 13.99 2.39
C TYR A 8 3.32 14.14 1.26
N ARG A 9 2.97 14.90 0.23
CA ARG A 9 3.82 15.11 -0.95
C ARG A 9 5.25 15.46 -0.55
N GLY A 10 6.21 14.80 -1.19
CA GLY A 10 7.63 15.05 -1.02
C GLY A 10 8.25 14.38 0.21
N ARG A 11 7.45 13.77 1.08
CA ARG A 11 7.97 13.05 2.24
C ARG A 11 8.65 11.75 1.80
N ASN A 12 9.78 11.47 2.42
CA ASN A 12 10.54 10.26 2.13
C ASN A 12 9.92 9.04 2.80
N LEU A 13 9.98 7.91 2.10
CA LEU A 13 9.60 6.61 2.63
C LEU A 13 10.85 5.73 2.75
N GLU A 14 10.99 5.05 3.88
CA GLU A 14 12.02 4.05 4.04
C GLU A 14 11.59 2.76 3.35
N GLY A 15 12.52 2.16 2.62
CA GLY A 15 12.27 0.87 1.99
C GLY A 15 13.59 0.15 1.78
N LYS A 16 13.65 -1.09 2.28
CA LYS A 16 14.69 -2.03 1.88
C LYS A 16 14.07 -2.99 0.90
N VAL A 17 14.71 -3.12 -0.24
CA VAL A 17 14.26 -4.06 -1.25
C VAL A 17 15.05 -5.34 -1.07
N PRO A 18 14.41 -6.49 -0.78
CA PRO A 18 15.10 -7.77 -0.81
C PRO A 18 15.77 -7.97 -2.17
N LYS A 19 16.91 -8.70 -2.18
CA LYS A 19 17.74 -8.89 -3.38
C LYS A 19 16.98 -9.29 -4.63
N ASN A 20 15.86 -9.99 -4.47
CA ASN A 20 15.11 -10.59 -5.57
C ASN A 20 13.78 -9.88 -5.84
N VAL A 21 13.57 -8.71 -5.26
CA VAL A 21 12.33 -7.97 -5.43
C VAL A 21 12.64 -6.63 -6.09
N ARG A 22 11.92 -6.35 -7.16
CA ARG A 22 12.02 -5.07 -7.84
C ARG A 22 11.15 -4.04 -7.14
N PRO A 23 11.70 -2.91 -6.69
CA PRO A 23 10.86 -1.88 -6.08
C PRO A 23 9.96 -1.23 -7.12
N THR A 24 8.78 -0.80 -6.69
CA THR A 24 7.95 0.08 -7.50
C THR A 24 8.59 1.47 -7.47
N THR A 25 9.06 1.94 -8.61
CA THR A 25 9.71 3.24 -8.70
C THR A 25 8.72 4.38 -8.48
N ASP A 26 9.24 5.56 -8.15
CA ASP A 26 8.42 6.77 -8.04
C ASP A 26 7.68 7.05 -9.35
N PHE A 27 8.37 6.88 -10.48
CA PHE A 27 7.76 7.07 -11.80
C PHE A 27 6.62 6.07 -12.06
N ALA A 28 6.86 4.80 -11.77
CA ALA A 28 5.84 3.76 -11.98
C ALA A 28 4.62 4.00 -11.09
N ARG A 29 4.84 4.42 -9.85
CA ARG A 29 3.76 4.72 -8.92
C ARG A 29 2.96 5.95 -9.36
N GLU A 30 3.64 6.99 -9.82
CA GLU A 30 2.98 8.16 -10.38
C GLU A 30 2.11 7.79 -11.57
N SER A 31 2.65 7.00 -12.50
CA SER A 31 1.91 6.53 -13.68
C SER A 31 0.68 5.71 -13.30
N LEU A 32 0.81 4.84 -12.30
CA LEU A 32 -0.30 4.03 -11.80
C LEU A 32 -1.44 4.92 -11.30
N PHE A 33 -1.13 5.92 -10.49
CA PHE A 33 -2.15 6.80 -9.93
C PHE A 33 -2.73 7.76 -10.96
N ASP A 34 -1.96 8.15 -11.97
CA ASP A 34 -2.48 8.94 -13.09
C ASP A 34 -3.54 8.14 -13.86
N ILE A 35 -3.28 6.88 -14.13
CA ILE A 35 -4.24 5.99 -14.79
C ILE A 35 -5.48 5.80 -13.90
N LEU A 36 -5.26 5.53 -12.62
CA LEU A 36 -6.35 5.32 -11.67
C LEU A 36 -7.26 6.55 -11.57
N ASN A 37 -6.67 7.74 -11.52
CA ASN A 37 -7.42 8.98 -11.41
C ASN A 37 -8.28 9.29 -12.64
N SER A 38 -7.96 8.69 -13.79
CA SER A 38 -8.81 8.82 -14.98
C SER A 38 -10.08 7.95 -14.91
N ILE A 39 -10.13 7.02 -13.95
CA ILE A 39 -11.21 6.04 -13.80
C ILE A 39 -12.03 6.32 -12.55
N ILE A 40 -11.38 6.66 -11.45
CA ILE A 40 -12.01 6.80 -10.14
C ILE A 40 -11.32 7.94 -9.35
N ASP A 41 -12.08 8.66 -8.55
CA ASP A 41 -11.54 9.57 -7.57
C ASP A 41 -11.23 8.77 -6.31
N ILE A 42 -9.95 8.70 -5.93
CA ILE A 42 -9.54 7.92 -4.76
C ILE A 42 -9.93 8.57 -3.43
N GLU A 43 -10.27 9.83 -3.44
CA GLU A 43 -10.67 10.54 -2.21
C GLU A 43 -11.87 9.86 -1.56
N GLY A 44 -11.78 9.59 -0.28
CA GLY A 44 -12.84 8.95 0.49
C GLY A 44 -13.00 7.45 0.25
N LYS A 45 -12.14 6.83 -0.53
CA LYS A 45 -12.26 5.42 -0.89
C LYS A 45 -11.55 4.49 0.10
N SER A 46 -12.07 3.29 0.21
CA SER A 46 -11.46 2.18 0.97
C SER A 46 -10.55 1.38 0.04
N VAL A 47 -9.32 1.14 0.48
CA VAL A 47 -8.27 0.54 -0.36
C VAL A 47 -7.68 -0.69 0.32
N LEU A 48 -7.49 -1.74 -0.46
CA LEU A 48 -6.75 -2.94 -0.04
C LEU A 48 -5.44 -2.99 -0.82
N ASP A 49 -4.32 -3.02 -0.08
CA ASP A 49 -2.97 -3.10 -0.64
C ASP A 49 -2.39 -4.47 -0.34
N LEU A 50 -2.51 -5.38 -1.30
CA LEU A 50 -1.97 -6.73 -1.21
C LEU A 50 -0.49 -6.71 -1.59
N PHE A 51 0.33 -7.49 -0.87
CA PHE A 51 1.79 -7.47 -1.02
C PHE A 51 2.35 -6.08 -0.74
N SER A 52 1.92 -5.47 0.35
CA SER A 52 2.14 -4.04 0.61
C SER A 52 3.61 -3.65 0.78
N GLY A 53 4.47 -4.56 1.18
CA GLY A 53 5.86 -4.25 1.45
C GLY A 53 6.00 -3.12 2.47
N ALA A 54 6.84 -2.14 2.16
CA ALA A 54 7.03 -0.95 3.00
C ALA A 54 5.87 0.06 2.92
N GLY A 55 4.86 -0.22 2.10
CA GLY A 55 3.63 0.56 2.05
C GLY A 55 3.58 1.66 1.01
N ALA A 56 4.49 1.69 0.04
CA ALA A 56 4.60 2.82 -0.90
C ALA A 56 3.30 3.10 -1.65
N ILE A 57 2.59 2.08 -2.11
CA ILE A 57 1.34 2.26 -2.88
C ILE A 57 0.20 2.70 -1.95
N GLY A 58 -0.02 2.00 -0.85
CA GLY A 58 -1.10 2.33 0.08
C GLY A 58 -0.91 3.69 0.73
N LEU A 59 0.34 4.04 1.08
CA LEU A 59 0.63 5.36 1.66
C LEU A 59 0.45 6.48 0.63
N GLU A 60 0.77 6.22 -0.63
CA GLU A 60 0.45 7.15 -1.71
C GLU A 60 -1.06 7.38 -1.82
N ALA A 61 -1.85 6.31 -1.76
CA ALA A 61 -3.30 6.40 -1.78
C ALA A 61 -3.84 7.22 -0.61
N LEU A 62 -3.33 6.99 0.60
CA LEU A 62 -3.70 7.79 1.78
C LEU A 62 -3.37 9.25 1.58
N SER A 63 -2.18 9.54 1.07
CA SER A 63 -1.74 10.92 0.79
C SER A 63 -2.68 11.62 -0.18
N ARG A 64 -3.24 10.90 -1.12
CA ARG A 64 -4.17 11.43 -2.13
C ARG A 64 -5.62 11.46 -1.67
N GLY A 65 -5.89 11.13 -0.40
CA GLY A 65 -7.20 11.31 0.21
C GLY A 65 -8.02 10.05 0.43
N ALA A 66 -7.46 8.85 0.22
CA ALA A 66 -8.17 7.62 0.55
C ALA A 66 -8.60 7.64 2.02
N GLU A 67 -9.77 7.09 2.30
CA GLU A 67 -10.35 7.09 3.64
C GLU A 67 -9.62 6.12 4.56
N LYS A 68 -9.30 4.93 4.06
CA LYS A 68 -8.69 3.88 4.87
C LYS A 68 -7.97 2.88 3.98
N ILE A 69 -6.81 2.44 4.44
CA ILE A 69 -5.99 1.45 3.74
C ILE A 69 -5.86 0.20 4.61
N TYR A 70 -6.09 -0.96 3.99
CA TYR A 70 -5.79 -2.26 4.57
C TYR A 70 -4.52 -2.77 3.90
N PHE A 71 -3.44 -2.89 4.69
CA PHE A 71 -2.15 -3.38 4.20
C PHE A 71 -2.01 -4.86 4.55
N VAL A 72 -1.73 -5.69 3.56
CA VAL A 72 -1.52 -7.13 3.75
C VAL A 72 -0.15 -7.53 3.23
N ASP A 73 0.65 -8.14 4.09
CA ASP A 73 1.96 -8.69 3.74
C ASP A 73 2.33 -9.77 4.74
N ASN A 74 3.10 -10.76 4.30
CA ASN A 74 3.56 -11.84 5.18
C ASN A 74 4.95 -11.62 5.75
N SER A 75 5.69 -10.64 5.28
CA SER A 75 7.05 -10.36 5.69
C SER A 75 7.08 -9.50 6.95
N PHE A 76 7.69 -10.03 8.00
CA PHE A 76 7.91 -9.30 9.24
C PHE A 76 8.72 -8.02 9.00
N ASP A 77 9.79 -8.11 8.18
CA ASP A 77 10.63 -6.96 7.88
C ASP A 77 9.88 -5.87 7.12
N SER A 78 9.06 -6.27 6.15
CA SER A 78 8.22 -5.33 5.40
C SER A 78 7.23 -4.62 6.31
N ILE A 79 6.59 -5.34 7.19
CA ILE A 79 5.62 -4.76 8.14
C ILE A 79 6.30 -3.78 9.09
N ASN A 80 7.51 -4.08 9.54
CA ASN A 80 8.26 -3.16 10.40
C ASN A 80 8.61 -1.86 9.65
N LEU A 81 9.00 -1.95 8.39
CA LEU A 81 9.24 -0.77 7.56
C LEU A 81 7.96 0.05 7.36
N LEU A 82 6.85 -0.64 7.08
CA LEU A 82 5.56 0.01 6.94
C LEU A 82 5.17 0.77 8.20
N LYS A 83 5.29 0.14 9.37
CA LYS A 83 5.00 0.78 10.66
C LYS A 83 5.86 2.02 10.88
N LYS A 84 7.14 1.93 10.51
CA LYS A 84 8.07 3.05 10.64
C LYS A 84 7.67 4.21 9.72
N ASN A 85 7.28 3.92 8.51
CA ASN A 85 6.80 4.93 7.57
C ASN A 85 5.52 5.59 8.08
N ILE A 86 4.59 4.82 8.59
CA ILE A 86 3.35 5.33 9.18
C ILE A 86 3.63 6.27 10.35
N GLU A 87 4.54 5.86 11.23
CA GLU A 87 4.94 6.68 12.38
C GLU A 87 5.61 7.98 11.94
N ASN A 88 6.53 7.90 10.98
CA ASN A 88 7.23 9.09 10.47
C ASN A 88 6.26 10.09 9.82
N LEU A 89 5.23 9.60 9.15
CA LEU A 89 4.21 10.44 8.53
C LEU A 89 3.14 10.89 9.52
N GLN A 90 3.17 10.39 10.75
CA GLN A 90 2.18 10.70 11.79
C GLN A 90 0.74 10.42 11.35
N ILE A 91 0.53 9.28 10.70
CA ILE A 91 -0.78 8.88 10.22
C ILE A 91 -1.64 8.40 11.38
N SER A 92 -2.85 8.89 11.47
CA SER A 92 -3.83 8.53 12.48
C SER A 92 -4.24 7.06 12.38
N ARG A 93 -4.43 6.40 13.51
CA ARG A 93 -4.72 4.96 13.57
C ARG A 93 -6.04 4.56 12.91
N ASP A 94 -6.97 5.48 12.79
CA ASP A 94 -8.24 5.22 12.14
C ASP A 94 -8.13 5.15 10.61
N LYS A 95 -6.97 5.49 10.04
CA LYS A 95 -6.73 5.53 8.61
C LYS A 95 -6.15 4.24 8.04
N TYR A 96 -5.75 3.29 8.88
CA TYR A 96 -5.09 2.07 8.37
C TYR A 96 -5.35 0.86 9.24
N ILE A 97 -5.23 -0.31 8.62
CA ILE A 97 -5.15 -1.60 9.30
C ILE A 97 -4.00 -2.37 8.67
N ILE A 98 -3.14 -2.95 9.51
CA ILE A 98 -2.01 -3.77 9.07
C ILE A 98 -2.34 -5.23 9.37
N ILE A 99 -2.27 -6.08 8.35
CA ILE A 99 -2.56 -7.50 8.46
C ILE A 99 -1.32 -8.27 8.04
N LYS A 100 -0.68 -8.95 9.00
CA LYS A 100 0.43 -9.85 8.70
C LYS A 100 -0.14 -11.21 8.35
N SER A 101 -0.18 -11.50 7.06
CA SER A 101 -0.75 -12.75 6.55
C SER A 101 -0.21 -13.02 5.15
N ASP A 102 -0.13 -14.30 4.81
CA ASP A 102 -0.03 -14.70 3.42
C ASP A 102 -1.26 -14.17 2.68
N VAL A 103 -1.05 -13.63 1.48
CA VAL A 103 -2.12 -12.99 0.72
C VAL A 103 -3.23 -13.98 0.34
N ILE A 104 -2.84 -15.20 -0.06
CA ILE A 104 -3.83 -16.21 -0.43
C ILE A 104 -4.67 -16.62 0.78
N ASP A 105 -4.03 -16.81 1.93
CA ASP A 105 -4.74 -17.13 3.18
C ASP A 105 -5.71 -16.01 3.56
N TYR A 106 -5.25 -14.76 3.47
CA TYR A 106 -6.10 -13.61 3.76
C TYR A 106 -7.33 -13.60 2.85
N LEU A 107 -7.14 -13.74 1.55
CA LEU A 107 -8.25 -13.73 0.59
C LEU A 107 -9.21 -14.90 0.81
N SER A 108 -8.69 -16.07 1.18
CA SER A 108 -9.51 -17.25 1.45
C SER A 108 -10.40 -17.11 2.69
N ASN A 109 -9.95 -16.31 3.66
CA ASN A 109 -10.65 -16.11 4.93
C ASN A 109 -11.35 -14.75 5.02
N MET A 110 -11.23 -13.93 3.99
CA MET A 110 -11.82 -12.60 3.99
C MET A 110 -13.35 -12.71 3.98
N SER A 111 -13.98 -11.93 4.84
CA SER A 111 -15.43 -11.86 4.88
C SER A 111 -15.97 -11.20 3.61
N ILE A 112 -17.04 -11.74 3.07
CA ILE A 112 -17.72 -11.16 1.91
C ILE A 112 -18.33 -9.78 2.20
N ILE A 113 -18.46 -9.42 3.48
CA ILE A 113 -18.94 -8.08 3.84
C ILE A 113 -17.81 -7.04 3.85
N GLU A 114 -16.55 -7.48 3.82
CA GLU A 114 -15.44 -6.56 3.62
C GLU A 114 -15.43 -6.11 2.17
N LYS A 115 -15.68 -4.83 1.96
CA LYS A 115 -15.75 -4.24 0.63
C LYS A 115 -14.69 -3.18 0.46
N PHE A 116 -14.01 -3.24 -0.68
CA PHE A 116 -13.00 -2.27 -1.04
C PHE A 116 -13.38 -1.60 -2.36
N ASP A 117 -13.12 -0.32 -2.45
CA ASP A 117 -13.33 0.42 -3.69
C ASP A 117 -12.19 0.19 -4.68
N VAL A 118 -10.98 -0.03 -4.15
CA VAL A 118 -9.78 -0.25 -4.95
C VAL A 118 -8.94 -1.35 -4.31
N ILE A 119 -8.41 -2.25 -5.13
CA ILE A 119 -7.49 -3.29 -4.68
C ILE A 119 -6.22 -3.21 -5.53
N PHE A 120 -5.09 -3.00 -4.86
CA PHE A 120 -3.77 -3.10 -5.49
C PHE A 120 -3.17 -4.46 -5.19
N ALA A 121 -2.56 -5.10 -6.18
CA ALA A 121 -1.85 -6.36 -6.01
C ALA A 121 -0.59 -6.33 -6.86
N ASP A 122 0.56 -6.19 -6.21
CA ASP A 122 1.87 -6.16 -6.85
C ASP A 122 2.76 -7.27 -6.28
N PRO A 123 2.54 -8.54 -6.69
CA PRO A 123 3.27 -9.67 -6.12
C PRO A 123 4.75 -9.64 -6.49
N PRO A 124 5.62 -10.22 -5.64
CA PRO A 124 7.04 -10.32 -5.97
C PRO A 124 7.26 -11.23 -7.18
N TYR A 125 8.22 -10.85 -8.04
CA TYR A 125 8.45 -11.51 -9.33
C TYR A 125 8.91 -12.96 -9.22
N ASN A 126 9.55 -13.33 -8.12
CA ASN A 126 10.20 -14.63 -7.99
C ASN A 126 9.37 -15.65 -7.22
N GLN A 127 8.10 -15.36 -6.99
CA GLN A 127 7.22 -16.27 -6.26
C GLN A 127 6.07 -16.72 -7.15
N SER A 128 5.69 -17.98 -6.96
CA SER A 128 4.54 -18.57 -7.66
C SER A 128 3.31 -18.45 -6.79
N TYR A 129 2.26 -17.89 -7.34
CA TYR A 129 0.97 -17.74 -6.67
C TYR A 129 -0.17 -18.35 -7.45
#